data_c380fa7fab069de151768c5371802d9e
#
_entry.id   c380fa7fab069de151768c5371802d9e
#
_cell.length_a   1.000
_cell.length_b   1.000
_cell.length_c   1.000
_cell.angle_alpha   90.00
_cell.angle_beta   90.00
_cell.angle_gamma   90.00
#
_symmetry.space_group_name_H-M   'P 1'
#
loop_
_entity.id
_entity.type
_entity.pdbx_description
1 polymer ?
#
loop_
_entity_poly.entity_id
_entity_poly.type
_entity_poly.pdbx_seq_one_letter_code
_entity_poly.pdbx_strand_id
1 'polypeptide(L)'
;MKHFVVIANAYKDRDFALTNKIVAYIEQKGGTAKGLMSNVEAISDNEFELEDIPQDTQCILVLGGDGTLIRAATRVETLEIPLMGVNLGTLGYLCEVEEATVFDAIDSLMADKYMTEDRIMLTGHKRGSETSRVALNDIVIHRKGNLQILSLNVYVNGEFLNNYHADGIIVATPTGSTGYSMSAGGPIVDPKGDMILLTPNNAHNLTSKSIVLSGDDEIEIEILSRREQNDELACVSYDGDTTAELAVGDRFVISRAANHTKICKLHQRSFLEINRKK
;
A
#
# COMPACT_ATOMS: atom_id res chain seq x y z
N MET A 1 4.04 17.49 18.42
CA MET A 1 4.88 17.52 17.22
C MET A 1 5.16 18.96 16.75
N LYS A 2 6.33 19.22 16.14
CA LYS A 2 6.69 20.57 15.64
C LYS A 2 7.34 20.56 14.26
N HIS A 3 7.82 19.41 13.79
CA HIS A 3 8.57 19.28 12.54
C HIS A 3 7.80 18.40 11.57
N PHE A 4 7.39 18.99 10.44
CA PHE A 4 6.51 18.34 9.48
C PHE A 4 7.12 18.33 8.08
N VAL A 5 6.74 17.32 7.30
CA VAL A 5 6.86 17.32 5.85
C VAL A 5 5.46 17.23 5.26
N VAL A 6 5.21 17.97 4.18
CA VAL A 6 3.92 17.93 3.46
C VAL A 6 4.18 17.38 2.08
N ILE A 7 3.72 16.16 1.82
CA ILE A 7 3.80 15.52 0.50
C ILE A 7 2.49 15.76 -0.23
N ALA A 8 2.51 16.48 -1.34
CA ALA A 8 1.31 16.83 -2.08
C ALA A 8 1.22 16.14 -3.44
N ASN A 9 0.04 15.65 -3.78
CA ASN A 9 -0.28 15.21 -5.13
C ASN A 9 -0.34 16.41 -6.08
N ALA A 10 0.56 16.45 -7.06
CA ALA A 10 0.70 17.58 -7.99
C ALA A 10 -0.57 17.92 -8.79
N TYR A 11 -1.42 16.94 -9.06
CA TYR A 11 -2.68 17.15 -9.80
C TYR A 11 -3.81 17.68 -8.93
N LYS A 12 -3.78 17.39 -7.62
CA LYS A 12 -4.84 17.79 -6.68
C LYS A 12 -4.51 19.07 -5.95
N ASP A 13 -3.26 19.32 -5.61
CA ASP A 13 -2.80 20.58 -5.01
C ASP A 13 -1.99 21.39 -6.04
N ARG A 14 -2.70 21.99 -6.99
CA ARG A 14 -2.09 22.78 -8.07
C ARG A 14 -1.33 23.96 -7.49
N ASP A 15 -0.14 24.20 -8.01
CA ASP A 15 0.75 25.29 -7.61
C ASP A 15 1.10 25.29 -6.11
N PHE A 16 0.96 24.11 -5.43
CA PHE A 16 1.15 23.98 -4.00
C PHE A 16 0.30 24.96 -3.16
N ALA A 17 -0.89 25.30 -3.63
CA ALA A 17 -1.72 26.30 -3.01
C ALA A 17 -2.11 25.96 -1.56
N LEU A 18 -2.51 24.71 -1.30
CA LEU A 18 -2.84 24.24 0.05
C LEU A 18 -1.55 23.94 0.84
N THR A 19 -0.56 23.31 0.21
CA THR A 19 0.75 23.03 0.81
C THR A 19 1.37 24.30 1.40
N ASN A 20 1.43 25.39 0.61
CA ASN A 20 1.99 26.66 1.07
C ASN A 20 1.21 27.26 2.25
N LYS A 21 -0.13 27.15 2.27
CA LYS A 21 -0.96 27.57 3.40
C LYS A 21 -0.65 26.75 4.66
N ILE A 22 -0.48 25.43 4.53
CA ILE A 22 -0.18 24.53 5.64
C ILE A 22 1.21 24.85 6.20
N VAL A 23 2.22 25.00 5.33
CA VAL A 23 3.59 25.36 5.75
C VAL A 23 3.58 26.67 6.53
N ALA A 24 2.98 27.74 5.96
CA ALA A 24 2.90 29.03 6.63
C ALA A 24 2.14 28.94 7.98
N TYR A 25 1.09 28.16 8.06
CA TYR A 25 0.33 27.95 9.29
C TYR A 25 1.17 27.27 10.39
N ILE A 26 1.89 26.20 10.04
CA ILE A 26 2.77 25.48 10.97
C ILE A 26 3.88 26.43 11.49
N GLU A 27 4.50 27.21 10.59
CA GLU A 27 5.53 28.19 10.96
C GLU A 27 4.99 29.31 11.88
N GLN A 28 3.79 29.81 11.60
CA GLN A 28 3.11 30.79 12.46
C GLN A 28 2.87 30.24 13.86
N LYS A 29 2.63 28.93 14.00
CA LYS A 29 2.44 28.25 15.30
C LYS A 29 3.76 27.85 15.96
N GLY A 30 4.92 28.21 15.39
CA GLY A 30 6.24 27.94 15.94
C GLY A 30 6.78 26.53 15.68
N GLY A 31 6.26 25.85 14.63
CA GLY A 31 6.83 24.63 14.07
C GLY A 31 7.67 24.90 12.83
N THR A 32 8.10 23.84 12.16
CA THR A 32 8.74 23.87 10.84
C THR A 32 8.04 22.90 9.89
N ALA A 33 7.95 23.26 8.61
CA ALA A 33 7.41 22.37 7.60
C ALA A 33 8.13 22.53 6.25
N LYS A 34 8.28 21.42 5.50
CA LYS A 34 8.83 21.41 4.14
C LYS A 34 7.79 20.78 3.20
N GLY A 35 7.44 21.46 2.10
CA GLY A 35 6.59 20.91 1.05
C GLY A 35 7.40 20.10 0.04
N LEU A 36 6.90 18.91 -0.31
CA LEU A 36 7.46 18.02 -1.32
C LEU A 36 6.36 17.60 -2.31
N MET A 37 6.72 17.37 -3.58
CA MET A 37 5.78 16.95 -4.62
C MET A 37 5.80 15.45 -4.81
N SER A 38 4.63 14.84 -4.96
CA SER A 38 4.46 13.47 -5.41
C SER A 38 3.72 13.46 -6.76
N ASN A 39 4.34 12.90 -7.78
CA ASN A 39 3.74 12.70 -9.09
C ASN A 39 3.04 11.34 -9.18
N VAL A 40 1.76 11.32 -9.55
CA VAL A 40 0.91 10.13 -9.53
C VAL A 40 1.04 9.25 -10.79
N GLU A 41 1.56 9.78 -11.91
CA GLU A 41 1.43 9.13 -13.22
C GLU A 41 2.71 8.50 -13.80
N ALA A 42 3.84 8.65 -13.16
CA ALA A 42 5.05 8.02 -13.68
C ALA A 42 6.03 7.70 -12.56
N ILE A 43 6.77 6.63 -12.76
CA ILE A 43 8.17 6.55 -12.35
C ILE A 43 8.88 7.70 -13.09
N SER A 44 8.65 8.94 -12.66
CA SER A 44 9.22 10.13 -13.30
C SER A 44 10.30 10.70 -12.40
N ASP A 45 11.35 11.22 -13.00
CA ASP A 45 12.52 11.83 -12.37
C ASP A 45 12.21 13.04 -11.45
N ASN A 46 10.96 13.35 -11.18
CA ASN A 46 10.49 14.48 -10.38
C ASN A 46 9.78 14.07 -9.06
N GLU A 47 9.97 12.86 -8.57
CA GLU A 47 9.55 12.49 -7.22
C GLU A 47 10.60 12.97 -6.20
N PHE A 48 10.12 13.29 -4.98
CA PHE A 48 11.04 13.60 -3.87
C PHE A 48 11.94 12.40 -3.55
N GLU A 49 13.17 12.66 -3.14
CA GLU A 49 14.10 11.65 -2.63
C GLU A 49 14.00 11.58 -1.10
N LEU A 50 14.45 10.45 -0.52
CA LEU A 50 14.43 10.27 0.95
C LEU A 50 15.28 11.34 1.67
N GLU A 51 16.35 11.77 1.03
CA GLU A 51 17.26 12.83 1.50
C GLU A 51 16.59 14.20 1.56
N ASP A 52 15.48 14.39 0.85
CA ASP A 52 14.68 15.60 0.93
C ASP A 52 13.91 15.73 2.24
N ILE A 53 13.72 14.63 2.97
CA ILE A 53 13.03 14.59 4.24
C ILE A 53 14.01 14.91 5.36
N PRO A 54 13.81 16.03 6.10
CA PRO A 54 14.66 16.37 7.24
C PRO A 54 14.65 15.26 8.31
N GLN A 55 15.83 14.97 8.90
CA GLN A 55 16.00 13.90 9.89
C GLN A 55 15.17 14.10 11.17
N ASP A 56 14.83 15.34 11.49
CA ASP A 56 14.02 15.71 12.66
C ASP A 56 12.51 15.71 12.37
N THR A 57 12.08 15.24 11.19
CA THR A 57 10.67 15.15 10.81
C THR A 57 9.91 14.23 11.77
N GLN A 58 8.83 14.75 12.34
CA GLN A 58 8.00 14.03 13.32
C GLN A 58 6.70 13.49 12.74
N CYS A 59 6.22 14.06 11.63
CA CYS A 59 5.04 13.59 10.92
C CYS A 59 5.07 14.02 9.46
N ILE A 60 4.57 13.17 8.59
CA ILE A 60 4.37 13.47 7.17
C ILE A 60 2.88 13.64 6.90
N LEU A 61 2.49 14.85 6.47
CA LEU A 61 1.13 15.14 6.00
C LEU A 61 1.07 14.82 4.51
N VAL A 62 0.15 13.94 4.10
CA VAL A 62 0.02 13.52 2.70
C VAL A 62 -1.28 14.07 2.13
N LEU A 63 -1.15 15.04 1.22
CA LEU A 63 -2.28 15.70 0.56
C LEU A 63 -2.66 14.98 -0.73
N GLY A 64 -3.81 14.30 -0.72
CA GLY A 64 -4.20 13.54 -1.91
C GLY A 64 -5.43 12.67 -1.70
N GLY A 65 -5.28 11.39 -1.81
CA GLY A 65 -6.24 10.35 -1.51
C GLY A 65 -5.50 9.10 -1.05
N ASP A 66 -6.21 7.99 -0.87
CA ASP A 66 -5.59 6.74 -0.38
C ASP A 66 -4.40 6.30 -1.24
N GLY A 67 -4.49 6.39 -2.58
CA GLY A 67 -3.37 6.03 -3.47
C GLY A 67 -2.13 6.90 -3.27
N THR A 68 -2.28 8.21 -2.97
CA THR A 68 -1.15 9.09 -2.65
C THR A 68 -0.52 8.70 -1.31
N LEU A 69 -1.36 8.36 -0.32
CA LEU A 69 -0.88 7.92 0.99
C LEU A 69 -0.14 6.59 0.90
N ILE A 70 -0.65 5.63 0.13
CA ILE A 70 0.00 4.33 -0.10
C ILE A 70 1.40 4.51 -0.69
N ARG A 71 1.52 5.31 -1.76
CA ARG A 71 2.83 5.60 -2.37
C ARG A 71 3.79 6.30 -1.42
N ALA A 72 3.32 7.30 -0.68
CA ALA A 72 4.14 7.95 0.32
C ALA A 72 4.61 6.96 1.38
N ALA A 73 3.71 6.09 1.87
CA ALA A 73 4.03 5.08 2.88
C ALA A 73 5.09 4.08 2.41
N THR A 74 4.96 3.55 1.18
CA THR A 74 5.95 2.60 0.62
C THR A 74 7.30 3.27 0.35
N ARG A 75 7.31 4.56 -0.02
CA ARG A 75 8.55 5.28 -0.29
C ARG A 75 9.33 5.63 0.98
N VAL A 76 8.64 5.96 2.07
CA VAL A 76 9.26 6.38 3.34
C VAL A 76 9.30 5.28 4.40
N GLU A 77 9.07 4.03 4.03
CA GLU A 77 8.89 2.90 4.94
C GLU A 77 10.09 2.69 5.88
N THR A 78 11.31 2.99 5.41
CA THR A 78 12.54 2.87 6.20
C THR A 78 12.72 3.97 7.25
N LEU A 79 11.98 5.07 7.13
CA LEU A 79 12.11 6.22 8.05
C LEU A 79 11.25 6.06 9.31
N GLU A 80 10.29 5.15 9.31
CA GLU A 80 9.33 4.90 10.42
C GLU A 80 8.58 6.16 10.92
N ILE A 81 8.51 7.21 10.09
CA ILE A 81 7.83 8.46 10.43
C ILE A 81 6.31 8.25 10.26
N PRO A 82 5.48 8.63 11.25
CA PRO A 82 4.04 8.53 11.13
C PRO A 82 3.49 9.45 10.04
N LEU A 83 2.51 8.92 9.26
CA LEU A 83 1.84 9.64 8.19
C LEU A 83 0.42 10.03 8.60
N MET A 84 -0.06 11.17 8.10
CA MET A 84 -1.46 11.58 8.18
C MET A 84 -1.98 11.91 6.78
N GLY A 85 -2.99 11.17 6.34
CA GLY A 85 -3.64 11.42 5.05
C GLY A 85 -4.67 12.53 5.13
N VAL A 86 -4.53 13.53 4.26
CA VAL A 86 -5.50 14.61 4.04
C VAL A 86 -6.17 14.40 2.68
N ASN A 87 -7.45 14.12 2.70
CA ASN A 87 -8.22 13.82 1.51
C ASN A 87 -8.58 15.08 0.73
N LEU A 88 -8.16 15.14 -0.53
CA LEU A 88 -8.49 16.21 -1.48
C LEU A 88 -9.49 15.72 -2.57
N GLY A 89 -10.43 14.89 -2.20
CA GLY A 89 -11.42 14.35 -3.12
C GLY A 89 -12.44 13.44 -2.43
N THR A 90 -12.74 12.29 -3.03
CA THR A 90 -13.65 11.31 -2.41
C THR A 90 -12.97 10.64 -1.21
N LEU A 91 -13.65 10.61 -0.08
CA LEU A 91 -13.14 10.03 1.16
C LEU A 91 -12.81 8.54 0.98
N GLY A 92 -11.56 8.18 1.31
CA GLY A 92 -11.04 6.82 1.27
C GLY A 92 -11.20 6.06 2.60
N TYR A 93 -10.46 4.97 2.73
CA TYR A 93 -10.35 4.18 3.95
C TYR A 93 -9.17 4.61 4.83
N LEU A 94 -8.14 5.20 4.23
CA LEU A 94 -6.88 5.56 4.89
C LEU A 94 -6.83 7.02 5.33
N CYS A 95 -7.26 7.95 4.43
CA CYS A 95 -7.27 9.37 4.72
C CYS A 95 -8.45 9.72 5.62
N GLU A 96 -8.18 10.25 6.83
CA GLU A 96 -9.20 10.61 7.82
C GLU A 96 -9.53 12.09 7.80
N VAL A 97 -8.57 12.94 7.46
CA VAL A 97 -8.70 14.39 7.48
C VAL A 97 -9.20 14.88 6.13
N GLU A 98 -10.16 15.79 6.13
CA GLU A 98 -10.63 16.50 4.93
C GLU A 98 -9.93 17.86 4.82
N GLU A 99 -9.85 18.42 3.60
CA GLU A 99 -9.24 19.74 3.38
C GLU A 99 -9.79 20.81 4.33
N ALA A 100 -11.11 20.81 4.56
CA ALA A 100 -11.79 21.80 5.43
C ALA A 100 -11.33 21.74 6.90
N THR A 101 -10.82 20.60 7.35
CA THR A 101 -10.45 20.35 8.78
C THR A 101 -8.95 20.18 8.97
N VAL A 102 -8.13 20.46 7.95
CA VAL A 102 -6.69 20.21 7.99
C VAL A 102 -5.97 21.04 9.07
N PHE A 103 -6.39 22.29 9.27
CA PHE A 103 -5.75 23.18 10.26
C PHE A 103 -6.06 22.73 11.69
N ASP A 104 -7.28 22.27 11.97
CA ASP A 104 -7.66 21.70 13.27
C ASP A 104 -6.87 20.39 13.52
N ALA A 105 -6.64 19.62 12.46
CA ALA A 105 -5.81 18.41 12.51
C ALA A 105 -4.36 18.76 12.89
N ILE A 106 -3.77 19.76 12.27
CA ILE A 106 -2.42 20.24 12.59
C ILE A 106 -2.35 20.72 14.04
N ASP A 107 -3.32 21.51 14.52
CA ASP A 107 -3.39 21.95 15.90
C ASP A 107 -3.43 20.76 16.89
N SER A 108 -4.16 19.72 16.53
CA SER A 108 -4.23 18.49 17.32
C SER A 108 -2.90 17.75 17.36
N LEU A 109 -2.21 17.63 16.21
CA LEU A 109 -0.87 17.04 16.13
C LEU A 109 0.15 17.83 16.93
N MET A 110 0.14 19.17 16.81
CA MET A 110 1.05 20.03 17.56
C MET A 110 0.79 20.01 19.07
N ALA A 111 -0.45 19.74 19.50
CA ALA A 111 -0.85 19.58 20.88
C ALA A 111 -0.68 18.13 21.40
N ASP A 112 -0.05 17.24 20.63
CA ASP A 112 0.13 15.81 20.91
C ASP A 112 -1.20 15.07 21.20
N LYS A 113 -2.31 15.51 20.57
CA LYS A 113 -3.64 14.92 20.66
C LYS A 113 -3.94 14.06 19.45
N TYR A 114 -3.23 12.96 19.33
CA TYR A 114 -3.38 11.98 18.25
C TYR A 114 -3.07 10.57 18.77
N MET A 115 -3.41 9.58 17.97
CA MET A 115 -3.00 8.18 18.16
C MET A 115 -2.31 7.71 16.90
N THR A 116 -1.51 6.66 16.99
CA THR A 116 -0.94 5.97 15.84
C THR A 116 -1.55 4.58 15.70
N GLU A 117 -1.81 4.18 14.48
CA GLU A 117 -2.16 2.80 14.12
C GLU A 117 -1.03 2.22 13.27
N ASP A 118 -0.48 1.10 13.72
CA ASP A 118 0.50 0.35 12.94
C ASP A 118 -0.21 -0.48 11.88
N ARG A 119 0.29 -0.41 10.65
CA ARG A 119 -0.20 -1.18 9.51
C ARG A 119 0.92 -2.09 9.02
N ILE A 120 0.67 -3.39 9.03
CA ILE A 120 1.62 -4.33 8.44
C ILE A 120 1.78 -4.04 6.95
N MET A 121 2.97 -4.32 6.45
CA MET A 121 3.30 -4.27 5.03
C MET A 121 3.73 -5.65 4.56
N LEU A 122 3.62 -5.91 3.27
CA LEU A 122 4.19 -7.08 2.62
C LEU A 122 5.52 -6.74 1.98
N THR A 123 6.42 -7.68 1.95
CA THR A 123 7.61 -7.66 1.10
C THR A 123 7.58 -8.83 0.13
N GLY A 124 8.14 -8.63 -1.05
CA GLY A 124 8.21 -9.69 -2.05
C GLY A 124 9.49 -9.65 -2.85
N HIS A 125 9.97 -10.83 -3.26
CA HIS A 125 11.15 -10.96 -4.09
C HIS A 125 11.09 -12.24 -4.93
N LYS A 126 11.73 -12.24 -6.07
CA LYS A 126 11.97 -13.47 -6.84
C LYS A 126 12.99 -14.35 -6.08
N ARG A 127 12.74 -15.64 -5.94
CA ARG A 127 13.63 -16.56 -5.26
C ARG A 127 15.04 -16.49 -5.83
N GLY A 128 16.02 -16.28 -4.96
CA GLY A 128 17.43 -16.09 -5.35
C GLY A 128 17.81 -14.65 -5.74
N SER A 129 16.89 -13.69 -5.67
CA SER A 129 17.17 -12.27 -5.82
C SER A 129 17.36 -11.61 -4.47
N GLU A 130 18.33 -10.69 -4.38
CA GLU A 130 18.50 -9.83 -3.19
C GLU A 130 17.60 -8.60 -3.22
N THR A 131 17.00 -8.29 -4.39
CA THR A 131 16.12 -7.12 -4.53
C THR A 131 14.73 -7.47 -4.06
N SER A 132 14.26 -6.79 -3.03
CA SER A 132 12.89 -6.84 -2.53
C SER A 132 12.22 -5.48 -2.64
N ARG A 133 10.89 -5.48 -2.67
CA ARG A 133 10.04 -4.28 -2.57
C ARG A 133 8.94 -4.51 -1.57
N VAL A 134 8.33 -3.42 -1.10
CA VAL A 134 7.24 -3.46 -0.12
C VAL A 134 5.93 -2.98 -0.73
N ALA A 135 4.83 -3.42 -0.13
CA ALA A 135 3.48 -2.98 -0.45
C ALA A 135 2.70 -2.76 0.85
N LEU A 136 1.90 -1.70 0.91
CA LEU A 136 0.99 -1.44 2.03
C LEU A 136 -0.34 -2.19 1.85
N ASN A 137 -0.85 -2.29 0.62
CA ASN A 137 -2.10 -2.99 0.33
C ASN A 137 -1.87 -4.42 -0.12
N ASP A 138 -1.23 -4.61 -1.28
CA ASP A 138 -1.15 -5.93 -1.90
C ASP A 138 0.05 -6.08 -2.85
N ILE A 139 0.47 -7.35 -3.00
CA ILE A 139 1.37 -7.82 -4.04
C ILE A 139 0.56 -8.75 -4.93
N VAL A 140 0.51 -8.44 -6.22
CA VAL A 140 -0.30 -9.16 -7.19
C VAL A 140 0.59 -9.83 -8.23
N ILE A 141 0.47 -11.14 -8.36
CA ILE A 141 1.01 -11.87 -9.52
C ILE A 141 -0.12 -12.03 -10.52
N HIS A 142 0.05 -11.48 -11.72
CA HIS A 142 -0.98 -11.45 -12.74
C HIS A 142 -0.39 -11.72 -14.13
N ARG A 143 -1.25 -12.14 -15.06
CA ARG A 143 -0.88 -12.39 -16.45
C ARG A 143 -0.38 -11.12 -17.15
N LYS A 144 0.57 -11.29 -18.07
CA LYS A 144 1.04 -10.23 -18.96
C LYS A 144 0.30 -10.34 -20.32
N GLY A 145 -0.39 -9.26 -20.71
CA GLY A 145 -0.95 -9.14 -22.07
C GLY A 145 -2.18 -10.01 -22.32
N ASN A 146 -2.05 -11.00 -23.19
CA ASN A 146 -3.19 -11.79 -23.72
C ASN A 146 -4.04 -12.47 -22.64
N LEU A 147 -5.31 -12.83 -23.01
CA LEU A 147 -6.28 -13.49 -22.15
C LEU A 147 -5.91 -14.96 -21.80
N GLN A 148 -4.62 -15.25 -21.62
CA GLN A 148 -4.15 -16.58 -21.23
C GLN A 148 -4.17 -16.70 -19.71
N ILE A 149 -4.81 -17.76 -19.22
CA ILE A 149 -4.90 -18.07 -17.80
C ILE A 149 -3.55 -18.58 -17.32
N LEU A 150 -3.05 -18.05 -16.21
CA LEU A 150 -1.86 -18.56 -15.55
C LEU A 150 -2.15 -19.91 -14.86
N SER A 151 -1.13 -20.75 -14.79
CA SER A 151 -1.08 -21.92 -13.91
C SER A 151 -0.06 -21.65 -12.81
N LEU A 152 -0.51 -21.64 -11.57
CA LEU A 152 0.26 -21.17 -10.42
C LEU A 152 0.20 -22.21 -9.30
N ASN A 153 1.36 -22.76 -8.91
CA ASN A 153 1.46 -23.49 -7.66
C ASN A 153 1.68 -22.51 -6.52
N VAL A 154 0.93 -22.69 -5.45
CA VAL A 154 1.08 -21.89 -4.23
C VAL A 154 1.51 -22.79 -3.08
N TYR A 155 2.48 -22.32 -2.34
CA TYR A 155 3.00 -22.96 -1.13
C TYR A 155 2.89 -21.97 0.03
N VAL A 156 2.64 -22.48 1.23
CA VAL A 156 2.63 -21.71 2.48
C VAL A 156 3.60 -22.38 3.43
N ASN A 157 4.60 -21.64 3.90
CA ASN A 157 5.69 -22.16 4.75
C ASN A 157 6.37 -23.42 4.16
N GLY A 158 6.49 -23.46 2.83
CA GLY A 158 7.05 -24.60 2.10
C GLY A 158 6.10 -25.78 1.87
N GLU A 159 4.90 -25.77 2.45
CA GLU A 159 3.87 -26.79 2.22
C GLU A 159 3.01 -26.41 1.00
N PHE A 160 2.78 -27.38 0.10
CA PHE A 160 1.92 -27.18 -1.08
C PHE A 160 0.47 -26.93 -0.66
N LEU A 161 -0.04 -25.75 -1.02
CA LEU A 161 -1.42 -25.39 -0.76
C LEU A 161 -2.37 -25.84 -1.88
N ASN A 162 -2.11 -25.39 -3.10
CA ASN A 162 -2.99 -25.67 -4.24
C ASN A 162 -2.33 -25.25 -5.56
N ASN A 163 -2.88 -25.79 -6.66
CA ASN A 163 -2.65 -25.31 -8.01
C ASN A 163 -3.84 -24.45 -8.47
N TYR A 164 -3.56 -23.20 -8.84
CA TYR A 164 -4.57 -22.26 -9.30
C TYR A 164 -4.46 -22.04 -10.81
N HIS A 165 -5.60 -22.10 -11.50
CA HIS A 165 -5.76 -21.64 -12.87
C HIS A 165 -6.56 -20.34 -12.83
N ALA A 166 -5.89 -19.22 -12.97
CA ALA A 166 -6.48 -17.89 -12.70
C ALA A 166 -5.84 -16.79 -13.56
N ASP A 167 -6.45 -15.61 -13.59
CA ASP A 167 -5.82 -14.40 -14.16
C ASP A 167 -4.64 -13.93 -13.29
N GLY A 168 -4.63 -14.34 -12.02
CA GLY A 168 -3.58 -14.03 -11.06
C GLY A 168 -3.92 -14.42 -9.64
N ILE A 169 -3.01 -14.07 -8.73
CA ILE A 169 -3.19 -14.22 -7.27
C ILE A 169 -2.87 -12.88 -6.64
N ILE A 170 -3.73 -12.46 -5.72
CA ILE A 170 -3.59 -11.27 -4.90
C ILE A 170 -3.22 -11.72 -3.49
N VAL A 171 -2.07 -11.25 -3.00
CA VAL A 171 -1.66 -11.41 -1.61
C VAL A 171 -1.77 -10.04 -0.96
N ALA A 172 -2.70 -9.88 -0.01
CA ALA A 172 -3.05 -8.58 0.54
C ALA A 172 -2.86 -8.52 2.06
N THR A 173 -2.53 -7.33 2.55
CA THR A 173 -2.58 -6.99 3.96
C THR A 173 -4.03 -6.77 4.41
N PRO A 174 -4.32 -6.64 5.71
CA PRO A 174 -5.61 -6.19 6.21
C PRO A 174 -6.00 -4.81 5.66
N THR A 175 -5.03 -3.90 5.48
CA THR A 175 -5.26 -2.60 4.84
C THR A 175 -5.73 -2.77 3.39
N GLY A 176 -5.07 -3.65 2.62
CA GLY A 176 -5.42 -3.97 1.24
C GLY A 176 -6.71 -4.79 1.07
N SER A 177 -7.30 -5.30 2.18
CA SER A 177 -8.56 -6.05 2.13
C SER A 177 -9.71 -5.25 1.51
N THR A 178 -9.65 -3.91 1.56
CA THR A 178 -10.62 -2.98 0.96
C THR A 178 -10.20 -2.48 -0.42
N GLY A 179 -9.10 -2.97 -0.96
CA GLY A 179 -8.54 -2.66 -2.28
C GLY A 179 -8.88 -3.71 -3.34
N TYR A 180 -7.87 -4.14 -4.09
CA TYR A 180 -8.05 -5.09 -5.19
C TYR A 180 -8.53 -6.47 -4.73
N SER A 181 -8.09 -6.92 -3.54
CA SER A 181 -8.57 -8.17 -2.93
C SER A 181 -10.10 -8.19 -2.80
N MET A 182 -10.73 -7.08 -2.34
CA MET A 182 -12.19 -6.97 -2.25
C MET A 182 -12.86 -7.12 -3.62
N SER A 183 -12.32 -6.47 -4.65
CA SER A 183 -12.86 -6.55 -6.02
C SER A 183 -12.78 -7.96 -6.60
N ALA A 184 -11.80 -8.76 -6.18
CA ALA A 184 -11.66 -10.17 -6.53
C ALA A 184 -12.48 -11.12 -5.63
N GLY A 185 -13.30 -10.59 -4.72
CA GLY A 185 -14.17 -11.38 -3.83
C GLY A 185 -13.50 -11.81 -2.53
N GLY A 186 -12.38 -11.19 -2.16
CA GLY A 186 -11.73 -11.37 -0.85
C GLY A 186 -12.57 -10.80 0.29
N PRO A 187 -12.39 -11.29 1.53
CA PRO A 187 -13.07 -10.76 2.69
C PRO A 187 -12.53 -9.39 3.08
N ILE A 188 -13.40 -8.54 3.63
CA ILE A 188 -13.00 -7.34 4.33
C ILE A 188 -12.61 -7.73 5.76
N VAL A 189 -11.42 -7.33 6.19
CA VAL A 189 -10.91 -7.60 7.54
C VAL A 189 -10.52 -6.30 8.26
N ASP A 190 -10.50 -6.34 9.59
CA ASP A 190 -10.08 -5.18 10.39
C ASP A 190 -8.61 -4.85 10.05
N PRO A 191 -8.30 -3.61 9.63
CA PRO A 191 -6.95 -3.22 9.26
C PRO A 191 -5.92 -3.28 10.40
N LYS A 192 -6.36 -3.49 11.65
CA LYS A 192 -5.50 -3.75 12.81
C LYS A 192 -5.14 -5.24 12.97
N GLY A 193 -5.73 -6.12 12.13
CA GLY A 193 -5.47 -7.55 12.20
C GLY A 193 -4.03 -7.88 11.78
N ASP A 194 -3.49 -8.95 12.34
CA ASP A 194 -2.20 -9.51 11.97
C ASP A 194 -2.43 -10.78 11.12
N MET A 195 -2.69 -10.57 9.84
CA MET A 195 -3.03 -11.66 8.91
C MET A 195 -2.68 -11.27 7.47
N ILE A 196 -2.58 -12.27 6.61
CA ILE A 196 -2.38 -12.13 5.17
C ILE A 196 -3.57 -12.77 4.45
N LEU A 197 -4.04 -12.10 3.41
CA LEU A 197 -5.15 -12.59 2.58
C LEU A 197 -4.59 -13.07 1.25
N LEU A 198 -4.89 -14.30 0.89
CA LEU A 198 -4.58 -14.87 -0.42
C LEU A 198 -5.89 -14.99 -1.19
N THR A 199 -6.05 -14.20 -2.25
CA THR A 199 -7.27 -14.15 -3.06
C THR A 199 -6.95 -14.46 -4.52
N PRO A 200 -7.43 -15.59 -5.07
CA PRO A 200 -7.31 -15.89 -6.48
C PRO A 200 -8.16 -14.92 -7.30
N ASN A 201 -7.60 -14.37 -8.37
CA ASN A 201 -8.30 -13.44 -9.26
C ASN A 201 -8.85 -14.19 -10.47
N ASN A 202 -10.18 -14.18 -10.66
CA ASN A 202 -10.88 -14.89 -11.75
C ASN A 202 -10.43 -16.35 -11.91
N ALA A 203 -10.39 -17.09 -10.80
CA ALA A 203 -10.00 -18.50 -10.83
C ALA A 203 -11.05 -19.36 -11.55
N HIS A 204 -10.58 -20.27 -12.40
CA HIS A 204 -11.44 -21.21 -13.14
C HIS A 204 -11.89 -22.41 -12.32
N ASN A 205 -11.33 -22.62 -11.13
CA ASN A 205 -11.72 -23.68 -10.22
C ASN A 205 -12.87 -23.20 -9.32
N LEU A 206 -14.02 -23.88 -9.36
CA LEU A 206 -15.21 -23.53 -8.58
C LEU A 206 -14.99 -23.54 -7.05
N THR A 207 -13.93 -24.19 -6.58
CA THR A 207 -13.58 -24.31 -5.16
C THR A 207 -12.52 -23.28 -4.70
N SER A 208 -12.02 -22.44 -5.61
CA SER A 208 -10.99 -21.44 -5.27
C SER A 208 -11.62 -20.33 -4.44
N LYS A 209 -11.37 -20.38 -3.14
CA LYS A 209 -11.79 -19.36 -2.17
C LYS A 209 -10.61 -18.54 -1.73
N SER A 210 -10.88 -17.32 -1.26
CA SER A 210 -9.89 -16.55 -0.52
C SER A 210 -9.55 -17.26 0.78
N ILE A 211 -8.28 -17.23 1.14
CA ILE A 211 -7.75 -17.85 2.36
C ILE A 211 -7.17 -16.74 3.21
N VAL A 212 -7.47 -16.78 4.50
CA VAL A 212 -6.88 -15.91 5.52
C VAL A 212 -5.78 -16.71 6.21
N LEU A 213 -4.56 -16.21 6.17
CA LEU A 213 -3.36 -16.81 6.71
C LEU A 213 -2.84 -15.98 7.89
N SER A 214 -1.94 -16.55 8.69
CA SER A 214 -1.23 -15.79 9.74
C SER A 214 -0.37 -14.68 9.12
N GLY A 215 -0.22 -13.57 9.83
CA GLY A 215 0.71 -12.50 9.43
C GLY A 215 2.16 -12.95 9.32
N ASP A 216 2.54 -14.05 9.98
CA ASP A 216 3.89 -14.61 9.95
C ASP A 216 4.11 -15.66 8.85
N ASP A 217 3.06 -16.02 8.07
CA ASP A 217 3.21 -17.03 7.03
C ASP A 217 3.99 -16.48 5.82
N GLU A 218 4.83 -17.32 5.25
CA GLU A 218 5.52 -17.09 3.98
C GLU A 218 4.76 -17.76 2.84
N ILE A 219 4.48 -17.01 1.80
CA ILE A 219 3.75 -17.48 0.61
C ILE A 219 4.74 -17.54 -0.55
N GLU A 220 4.89 -18.72 -1.15
CA GLU A 220 5.67 -18.90 -2.37
C GLU A 220 4.75 -19.25 -3.53
N ILE A 221 4.93 -18.56 -4.66
CA ILE A 221 4.13 -18.76 -5.88
C ILE A 221 5.07 -19.14 -7.02
N GLU A 222 4.86 -20.30 -7.63
CA GLU A 222 5.60 -20.84 -8.75
C GLU A 222 4.79 -20.71 -10.04
N ILE A 223 5.41 -20.16 -11.08
CA ILE A 223 4.81 -20.04 -12.40
C ILE A 223 5.00 -21.34 -13.17
N LEU A 224 3.89 -21.96 -13.59
CA LEU A 224 3.91 -23.22 -14.33
C LEU A 224 3.61 -23.02 -15.81
N SER A 225 4.22 -23.84 -16.66
CA SER A 225 3.82 -23.95 -18.07
C SER A 225 2.54 -24.76 -18.21
N ARG A 226 1.62 -24.30 -19.05
CA ARG A 226 0.42 -25.07 -19.44
C ARG A 226 0.60 -25.87 -20.71
N ARG A 227 1.58 -25.54 -21.56
CA ARG A 227 1.88 -26.20 -22.84
C ARG A 227 3.38 -26.21 -23.09
N GLU A 228 3.87 -27.23 -23.78
CA GLU A 228 5.30 -27.47 -24.06
C GLU A 228 6.03 -26.34 -24.81
N GLN A 229 5.36 -25.30 -25.28
CA GLN A 229 5.92 -24.22 -26.11
C GLN A 229 5.44 -22.81 -25.70
N ASN A 230 4.97 -22.58 -24.48
CA ASN A 230 4.49 -21.27 -24.09
C ASN A 230 5.50 -20.54 -23.23
N ASP A 231 5.98 -19.40 -23.73
CA ASP A 231 6.66 -18.35 -22.98
C ASP A 231 5.59 -17.57 -22.18
N GLU A 232 4.90 -18.22 -21.24
CA GLU A 232 3.95 -17.56 -20.35
C GLU A 232 4.75 -16.63 -19.43
N LEU A 233 4.45 -15.34 -19.50
CA LEU A 233 5.01 -14.34 -18.61
C LEU A 233 3.94 -13.87 -17.65
N ALA A 234 4.28 -13.88 -16.38
CA ALA A 234 3.51 -13.20 -15.35
C ALA A 234 4.20 -11.88 -14.98
N CYS A 235 3.41 -10.94 -14.48
CA CYS A 235 3.92 -9.69 -13.92
C CYS A 235 3.68 -9.67 -12.42
N VAL A 236 4.55 -8.95 -11.71
CA VAL A 236 4.38 -8.65 -10.29
C VAL A 236 4.08 -7.16 -10.14
N SER A 237 3.01 -6.84 -9.44
CA SER A 237 2.63 -5.47 -9.11
C SER A 237 2.58 -5.29 -7.59
N TYR A 238 3.08 -4.17 -7.11
CA TYR A 238 3.03 -3.73 -5.71
C TYR A 238 2.16 -2.49 -5.62
N ASP A 239 1.06 -2.56 -4.87
CA ASP A 239 0.09 -1.47 -4.73
C ASP A 239 -0.37 -0.87 -6.09
N GLY A 240 -0.45 -1.71 -7.13
CA GLY A 240 -0.83 -1.33 -8.48
C GLY A 240 0.33 -0.96 -9.43
N ASP A 241 1.54 -0.77 -8.93
CA ASP A 241 2.72 -0.49 -9.78
C ASP A 241 3.38 -1.80 -10.23
N THR A 242 3.37 -2.10 -11.54
CA THR A 242 4.00 -3.28 -12.11
C THR A 242 5.51 -3.10 -12.19
N THR A 243 6.28 -4.02 -11.59
CA THR A 243 7.72 -3.83 -11.39
C THR A 243 8.61 -4.94 -11.89
N ALA A 244 8.07 -6.16 -12.05
CA ALA A 244 8.87 -7.31 -12.45
C ALA A 244 8.09 -8.27 -13.34
N GLU A 245 8.83 -9.05 -14.12
CA GLU A 245 8.30 -10.14 -14.93
C GLU A 245 8.82 -11.47 -14.40
N LEU A 246 7.96 -12.48 -14.42
CA LEU A 246 8.25 -13.85 -14.04
C LEU A 246 8.02 -14.77 -15.22
N ALA A 247 9.01 -15.62 -15.50
CA ALA A 247 8.93 -16.68 -16.49
C ALA A 247 8.46 -18.00 -15.86
N VAL A 248 8.11 -18.95 -16.72
CA VAL A 248 7.83 -20.33 -16.29
C VAL A 248 9.02 -20.91 -15.52
N GLY A 249 8.73 -21.52 -14.38
CA GLY A 249 9.72 -22.06 -13.43
C GLY A 249 10.22 -21.06 -12.40
N ASP A 250 9.92 -19.77 -12.56
CA ASP A 250 10.25 -18.79 -11.54
C ASP A 250 9.36 -18.97 -10.30
N ARG A 251 9.96 -18.70 -9.15
CA ARG A 251 9.30 -18.69 -7.84
C ARG A 251 9.38 -17.30 -7.24
N PHE A 252 8.28 -16.83 -6.71
CA PHE A 252 8.17 -15.54 -6.07
C PHE A 252 7.72 -15.71 -4.62
N VAL A 253 8.47 -15.13 -3.69
CA VAL A 253 8.25 -15.26 -2.25
C VAL A 253 7.66 -13.96 -1.72
N ILE A 254 6.59 -14.07 -0.94
CA ILE A 254 5.88 -12.96 -0.30
C ILE A 254 5.76 -13.26 1.19
N SER A 255 6.11 -12.30 2.02
CA SER A 255 5.99 -12.38 3.47
C SER A 255 5.71 -11.00 4.07
N ARG A 256 5.48 -10.94 5.37
CA ARG A 256 5.40 -9.67 6.09
C ARG A 256 6.74 -8.94 6.01
N ALA A 257 6.70 -7.63 5.73
CA ALA A 257 7.86 -6.76 5.79
C ALA A 257 8.32 -6.54 7.25
N ALA A 258 9.60 -6.26 7.44
CA ALA A 258 10.14 -5.95 8.76
C ALA A 258 9.59 -4.63 9.31
N ASN A 259 9.37 -3.66 8.42
CA ASN A 259 8.87 -2.33 8.77
C ASN A 259 7.33 -2.28 8.71
N HIS A 260 6.75 -1.33 9.44
CA HIS A 260 5.32 -1.05 9.49
C HIS A 260 5.08 0.40 9.11
N THR A 261 3.93 0.66 8.48
CA THR A 261 3.48 2.04 8.27
C THR A 261 2.68 2.51 9.48
N LYS A 262 3.11 3.63 10.08
CA LYS A 262 2.39 4.28 11.18
C LYS A 262 1.44 5.33 10.62
N ILE A 263 0.15 5.20 10.87
CA ILE A 263 -0.89 6.16 10.45
C ILE A 263 -1.36 6.95 11.67
N CYS A 264 -1.23 8.28 11.63
CA CYS A 264 -1.80 9.17 12.63
C CYS A 264 -3.33 9.22 12.50
N LYS A 265 -4.01 9.11 13.65
CA LYS A 265 -5.46 9.20 13.79
C LYS A 265 -5.82 10.24 14.84
N LEU A 266 -6.80 11.09 14.54
CA LEU A 266 -7.31 12.12 15.45
C LEU A 266 -8.58 11.67 16.17
N HIS A 267 -9.38 10.83 15.53
CA HIS A 267 -10.65 10.33 16.05
C HIS A 267 -10.65 8.81 16.04
N GLN A 268 -11.32 8.23 17.03
CA GLN A 268 -11.60 6.78 17.02
C GLN A 268 -12.79 6.45 16.09
N ARG A 269 -12.74 6.91 14.82
CA ARG A 269 -13.70 6.39 13.85
C ARG A 269 -13.44 4.91 13.70
N SER A 270 -14.40 4.08 14.07
CA SER A 270 -14.22 2.65 13.94
C SER A 270 -14.23 2.27 12.47
N PHE A 271 -13.44 1.26 12.11
CA PHE A 271 -13.45 0.66 10.78
C PHE A 271 -14.88 0.29 10.31
N LEU A 272 -15.73 -0.15 11.25
CA LEU A 272 -17.13 -0.47 10.99
C LEU A 272 -17.97 0.76 10.61
N GLU A 273 -17.64 1.93 11.15
CA GLU A 273 -18.32 3.18 10.79
C GLU A 273 -17.98 3.61 9.36
N ILE A 274 -16.72 3.48 8.99
CA ILE A 274 -16.26 3.78 7.62
C ILE A 274 -16.94 2.83 6.63
N ASN A 275 -16.98 1.54 6.94
CA ASN A 275 -17.56 0.51 6.08
C ASN A 275 -19.09 0.68 5.89
N ARG A 276 -19.81 1.23 6.89
CA ARG A 276 -21.26 1.52 6.74
C ARG A 276 -21.58 2.71 5.85
N LYS A 277 -20.62 3.60 5.61
CA LYS A 277 -20.81 4.82 4.79
C LYS A 277 -20.42 4.62 3.32
N LYS A 278 -19.81 3.50 2.99
CA LYS A 278 -19.46 3.08 1.62
C LYS A 278 -20.35 1.96 1.11
#